data_cc120bb92917f5b1bcb976e16a15d777
#
_entry.id   cc120bb92917f5b1bcb976e16a15d777
#
_cell.length_a   1.000
_cell.length_b   1.000
_cell.length_c   1.000
_cell.angle_alpha   90.00
_cell.angle_beta   90.00
_cell.angle_gamma   90.00
#
_symmetry.space_group_name_H-M   'P 1'
#
loop_
_entity.id
_entity.type
_entity.pdbx_description
1 polymer ?
#
loop_
_entity_poly.entity_id
_entity_poly.type
_entity_poly.pdbx_seq_one_letter_code
_entity_poly.pdbx_strand_id
1 'polypeptide(L)'
;MKTAYLPSVRCGLLLLALNVCAAASVHKIGPDLYAYISDNDASANSTFLVSDQGILVVDTGLNAQEGHKLLDEIRKISQARVRWIVNTHYHPDHRGGNSVVGPDAVIISTEFTRAQMASSAPDYALNEIIGSKGLSVYVGALEVRIYYPGPAHTLGDLVVYFPDEHAIATGDLFLTNSCPAMDDGDMENWIAAIDRMLELPLEHVVPGHFELATKEQLQRFRNYLAELRDQIGRMHRHGLSPERVQKLLDLSAYKDFRQYPQYEATFKDNAAAYYKQLDKRQKMRKR
;
A
#
# COMPACT_ATOMS: atom_id res chain seq x y z
N MET A 1 -20.35 72.65 -17.54
CA MET A 1 -19.85 71.38 -18.10
C MET A 1 -19.63 70.42 -16.90
N LYS A 2 -20.48 69.44 -16.76
CA LYS A 2 -20.36 68.42 -15.70
C LYS A 2 -19.92 67.14 -16.37
N THR A 3 -18.68 66.70 -16.09
CA THR A 3 -18.11 65.43 -16.54
C THR A 3 -18.63 64.29 -15.69
N ALA A 4 -19.32 63.34 -16.32
CA ALA A 4 -19.83 62.11 -15.68
C ALA A 4 -18.71 61.06 -15.66
N TYR A 5 -18.39 60.53 -14.47
CA TYR A 5 -17.51 59.37 -14.28
C TYR A 5 -18.35 58.09 -14.41
N LEU A 6 -17.98 57.21 -15.36
CA LEU A 6 -18.48 55.88 -15.48
C LEU A 6 -17.61 54.90 -14.65
N PRO A 7 -18.19 54.04 -13.80
CA PRO A 7 -17.40 53.03 -13.09
C PRO A 7 -17.07 51.85 -14.01
N SER A 8 -15.81 51.50 -14.07
CA SER A 8 -15.35 50.32 -14.78
C SER A 8 -15.69 49.05 -13.99
N VAL A 9 -16.56 48.21 -14.55
CA VAL A 9 -16.87 46.88 -14.03
C VAL A 9 -15.70 45.97 -14.37
N ARG A 10 -14.89 45.59 -13.37
CA ARG A 10 -13.91 44.52 -13.49
C ARG A 10 -14.62 43.17 -13.38
N CYS A 11 -14.80 42.51 -14.50
CA CYS A 11 -15.26 41.13 -14.56
C CYS A 11 -14.11 40.23 -14.05
N GLY A 12 -14.20 39.80 -12.81
CA GLY A 12 -13.28 38.80 -12.24
C GLY A 12 -13.62 37.44 -12.82
N LEU A 13 -12.78 36.88 -13.69
CA LEU A 13 -12.86 35.47 -14.08
C LEU A 13 -12.54 34.61 -12.85
N LEU A 14 -13.57 34.01 -12.26
CA LEU A 14 -13.41 32.96 -11.27
C LEU A 14 -13.01 31.67 -12.01
N LEU A 15 -11.71 31.37 -12.02
CA LEU A 15 -11.21 30.07 -12.46
C LEU A 15 -11.65 29.04 -11.40
N LEU A 16 -12.76 28.35 -11.65
CA LEU A 16 -13.08 27.11 -10.96
C LEU A 16 -12.00 26.09 -11.38
N ALA A 17 -11.08 25.79 -10.49
CA ALA A 17 -10.25 24.60 -10.57
C ALA A 17 -11.20 23.38 -10.47
N LEU A 18 -11.54 22.78 -11.60
CA LEU A 18 -12.15 21.47 -11.64
C LEU A 18 -11.08 20.50 -11.10
N ASN A 19 -11.23 20.06 -9.86
CA ASN A 19 -10.57 18.84 -9.40
C ASN A 19 -11.13 17.70 -10.25
N VAL A 20 -10.43 17.36 -11.33
CA VAL A 20 -10.68 16.12 -12.06
C VAL A 20 -10.20 15.02 -11.12
N CYS A 21 -11.12 14.39 -10.39
CA CYS A 21 -10.87 13.13 -9.74
C CYS A 21 -10.41 12.17 -10.85
N ALA A 22 -9.20 11.69 -10.79
CA ALA A 22 -8.71 10.72 -11.78
C ALA A 22 -9.61 9.48 -11.68
N ALA A 23 -10.14 9.01 -12.82
CA ALA A 23 -10.89 7.76 -12.83
C ALA A 23 -9.94 6.59 -12.53
N ALA A 24 -10.47 5.52 -11.94
CA ALA A 24 -9.73 4.27 -11.78
C ALA A 24 -9.14 3.83 -13.12
N SER A 25 -7.92 3.33 -13.08
CA SER A 25 -7.20 2.96 -14.30
C SER A 25 -6.62 1.54 -14.21
N VAL A 26 -6.65 0.83 -15.34
CA VAL A 26 -6.01 -0.48 -15.48
C VAL A 26 -4.79 -0.36 -16.37
N HIS A 27 -3.65 -0.76 -15.84
CA HIS A 27 -2.38 -0.79 -16.55
C HIS A 27 -2.01 -2.24 -16.86
N LYS A 28 -1.81 -2.55 -18.14
CA LYS A 28 -1.24 -3.84 -18.53
C LYS A 28 0.25 -3.79 -18.28
N ILE A 29 0.75 -4.59 -17.32
CA ILE A 29 2.15 -4.63 -16.88
C ILE A 29 2.85 -5.95 -17.24
N GLY A 30 2.21 -6.80 -17.99
CA GLY A 30 2.72 -8.05 -18.52
C GLY A 30 1.76 -8.62 -19.56
N PRO A 31 2.09 -9.75 -20.21
CA PRO A 31 1.19 -10.38 -21.19
C PRO A 31 -0.20 -10.65 -20.64
N ASP A 32 -0.28 -11.13 -19.39
CA ASP A 32 -1.50 -11.53 -18.69
C ASP A 32 -1.64 -10.90 -17.30
N LEU A 33 -0.75 -9.96 -16.94
CA LEU A 33 -0.71 -9.27 -15.66
C LEU A 33 -1.15 -7.80 -15.79
N TYR A 34 -1.99 -7.37 -14.85
CA TYR A 34 -2.62 -6.05 -14.83
C TYR A 34 -2.55 -5.45 -13.43
N ALA A 35 -2.28 -4.14 -13.35
CA ALA A 35 -2.41 -3.34 -12.15
C ALA A 35 -3.67 -2.47 -12.25
N TYR A 36 -4.58 -2.58 -11.29
CA TYR A 36 -5.72 -1.69 -11.11
C TYR A 36 -5.33 -0.61 -10.09
N ILE A 37 -5.35 0.62 -10.51
CA ILE A 37 -5.08 1.79 -9.68
C ILE A 37 -6.43 2.42 -9.31
N SER A 38 -6.73 2.46 -8.02
CA SER A 38 -7.98 2.98 -7.50
C SER A 38 -8.11 4.49 -7.73
N ASP A 39 -9.33 4.95 -8.00
CA ASP A 39 -9.70 6.37 -8.01
C ASP A 39 -10.10 6.91 -6.63
N ASN A 40 -10.05 6.05 -5.63
CA ASN A 40 -10.35 6.35 -4.24
C ASN A 40 -9.08 6.15 -3.40
N ASP A 41 -8.46 7.24 -2.96
CA ASP A 41 -7.21 7.22 -2.17
C ASP A 41 -7.32 6.40 -0.87
N ALA A 42 -8.54 6.20 -0.36
CA ALA A 42 -8.80 5.35 0.81
C ALA A 42 -8.96 3.86 0.47
N SER A 43 -8.92 3.48 -0.81
CA SER A 43 -9.03 2.10 -1.27
C SER A 43 -7.72 1.64 -1.87
N ALA A 44 -7.28 0.45 -1.49
CA ALA A 44 -6.06 -0.12 -2.04
C ALA A 44 -6.14 -0.35 -3.54
N ASN A 45 -4.99 -0.31 -4.19
CA ASN A 45 -4.78 -0.82 -5.53
C ASN A 45 -4.90 -2.35 -5.55
N SER A 46 -5.12 -2.91 -6.74
CA SER A 46 -5.16 -4.35 -6.93
C SER A 46 -4.24 -4.78 -8.07
N THR A 47 -3.77 -6.01 -7.99
CA THR A 47 -3.05 -6.64 -9.11
C THR A 47 -3.79 -7.92 -9.49
N PHE A 48 -3.99 -8.19 -10.78
CA PHE A 48 -4.63 -9.42 -11.18
C PHE A 48 -3.94 -10.10 -12.38
N LEU A 49 -3.79 -11.41 -12.25
CA LEU A 49 -3.20 -12.30 -13.25
C LEU A 49 -4.30 -13.14 -13.87
N VAL A 50 -4.38 -13.12 -15.20
CA VAL A 50 -5.39 -13.84 -15.98
C VAL A 50 -4.78 -15.08 -16.63
N SER A 51 -5.44 -16.22 -16.53
CA SER A 51 -5.07 -17.44 -17.25
C SER A 51 -6.29 -18.24 -17.71
N ASP A 52 -6.06 -19.32 -18.44
CA ASP A 52 -7.09 -20.29 -18.80
C ASP A 52 -7.64 -21.09 -17.60
N GLN A 53 -6.88 -21.15 -16.50
CA GLN A 53 -7.27 -21.82 -15.26
C GLN A 53 -8.06 -20.93 -14.30
N GLY A 54 -8.17 -19.64 -14.58
CA GLY A 54 -8.85 -18.64 -13.75
C GLY A 54 -7.99 -17.42 -13.48
N ILE A 55 -8.46 -16.58 -12.57
CA ILE A 55 -7.82 -15.31 -12.22
C ILE A 55 -7.36 -15.37 -10.76
N LEU A 56 -6.12 -14.89 -10.51
CA LEU A 56 -5.62 -14.55 -9.19
C LEU A 56 -5.66 -13.03 -9.03
N VAL A 57 -6.18 -12.57 -7.88
CA VAL A 57 -6.28 -11.14 -7.53
C VAL A 57 -5.50 -10.90 -6.25
N VAL A 58 -4.70 -9.84 -6.19
CA VAL A 58 -4.02 -9.34 -4.99
C VAL A 58 -4.77 -8.09 -4.54
N ASP A 59 -5.33 -8.12 -3.34
CA ASP A 59 -6.20 -7.13 -2.71
C ASP A 59 -7.45 -6.77 -3.54
N THR A 60 -8.50 -6.33 -2.85
CA THR A 60 -9.83 -6.19 -3.47
C THR A 60 -10.52 -4.86 -3.17
N GLY A 61 -9.80 -3.93 -2.54
CA GLY A 61 -10.30 -2.60 -2.21
C GLY A 61 -11.07 -2.52 -0.90
N LEU A 62 -11.53 -1.30 -0.60
CA LEU A 62 -12.06 -0.86 0.70
C LEU A 62 -13.38 -1.56 1.10
N ASN A 63 -14.25 -1.83 0.15
CA ASN A 63 -15.61 -2.32 0.39
C ASN A 63 -16.21 -2.97 -0.86
N ALA A 64 -17.44 -3.46 -0.75
CA ALA A 64 -18.14 -4.08 -1.87
C ALA A 64 -18.26 -3.17 -3.10
N GLN A 65 -18.42 -1.85 -2.95
CA GLN A 65 -18.52 -0.92 -4.06
C GLN A 65 -17.19 -0.84 -4.83
N GLU A 66 -16.06 -0.74 -4.13
CA GLU A 66 -14.72 -0.74 -4.74
C GLU A 66 -14.42 -2.10 -5.38
N GLY A 67 -14.83 -3.20 -4.71
CA GLY A 67 -14.77 -4.54 -5.27
C GLY A 67 -15.56 -4.70 -6.57
N HIS A 68 -16.74 -4.08 -6.70
CA HIS A 68 -17.51 -4.07 -7.96
C HIS A 68 -16.77 -3.31 -9.06
N LYS A 69 -16.20 -2.14 -8.78
CA LYS A 69 -15.40 -1.39 -9.76
C LYS A 69 -14.25 -2.25 -10.30
N LEU A 70 -13.49 -2.88 -9.38
CA LEU A 70 -12.40 -3.78 -9.76
C LEU A 70 -12.90 -4.94 -10.64
N LEU A 71 -13.99 -5.62 -10.22
CA LEU A 71 -14.56 -6.75 -10.95
C LEU A 71 -15.06 -6.34 -12.34
N ASP A 72 -15.64 -5.15 -12.48
CA ASP A 72 -16.09 -4.61 -13.78
C ASP A 72 -14.90 -4.39 -14.71
N GLU A 73 -13.78 -3.88 -14.21
CA GLU A 73 -12.57 -3.75 -15.02
C GLU A 73 -11.96 -5.12 -15.40
N ILE A 74 -11.91 -6.08 -14.48
CA ILE A 74 -11.48 -7.45 -14.75
C ILE A 74 -12.33 -8.06 -15.87
N ARG A 75 -13.66 -7.88 -15.84
CA ARG A 75 -14.60 -8.46 -16.81
C ARG A 75 -14.51 -7.86 -18.21
N LYS A 76 -13.96 -6.67 -18.35
CA LYS A 76 -13.63 -6.11 -19.70
C LYS A 76 -12.48 -6.88 -20.37
N ILE A 77 -11.65 -7.56 -19.56
CA ILE A 77 -10.46 -8.27 -20.02
C ILE A 77 -10.70 -9.78 -20.11
N SER A 78 -11.37 -10.37 -19.10
CA SER A 78 -11.60 -11.80 -19.02
C SER A 78 -12.94 -12.13 -18.33
N GLN A 79 -13.63 -13.17 -18.84
CA GLN A 79 -14.82 -13.74 -18.22
C GLN A 79 -14.49 -14.95 -17.32
N ALA A 80 -13.19 -15.27 -17.14
CA ALA A 80 -12.74 -16.34 -16.27
C ALA A 80 -13.13 -16.03 -14.80
N ARG A 81 -13.28 -17.06 -13.98
CA ARG A 81 -13.59 -16.89 -12.56
C ARG A 81 -12.35 -16.43 -11.79
N VAL A 82 -12.54 -15.54 -10.82
CA VAL A 82 -11.55 -15.31 -9.78
C VAL A 82 -11.52 -16.54 -8.87
N ARG A 83 -10.41 -17.24 -8.84
CA ARG A 83 -10.22 -18.48 -8.07
C ARG A 83 -9.33 -18.28 -6.85
N TRP A 84 -8.46 -17.29 -6.88
CA TRP A 84 -7.54 -16.98 -5.78
C TRP A 84 -7.56 -15.50 -5.49
N ILE A 85 -7.61 -15.16 -4.21
CA ILE A 85 -7.39 -13.80 -3.70
C ILE A 85 -6.23 -13.89 -2.72
N VAL A 86 -5.22 -13.06 -2.91
CA VAL A 86 -4.16 -12.84 -1.91
C VAL A 86 -4.48 -11.54 -1.20
N ASN A 87 -4.70 -11.58 0.12
CA ASN A 87 -4.75 -10.36 0.91
C ASN A 87 -3.36 -10.08 1.48
N THR A 88 -2.80 -8.93 1.07
CA THR A 88 -1.46 -8.52 1.52
C THR A 88 -1.42 -8.36 3.03
N HIS A 89 -2.46 -7.80 3.63
CA HIS A 89 -2.62 -7.70 5.08
C HIS A 89 -4.10 -7.54 5.48
N TYR A 90 -4.38 -7.33 6.77
CA TYR A 90 -5.74 -7.41 7.32
C TYR A 90 -6.54 -6.10 7.24
N HIS A 91 -5.97 -4.97 6.85
CA HIS A 91 -6.70 -3.70 6.81
C HIS A 91 -7.91 -3.75 5.88
N PRO A 92 -9.02 -3.09 6.25
CA PRO A 92 -10.28 -3.20 5.52
C PRO A 92 -10.20 -2.77 4.06
N ASP A 93 -9.39 -1.77 3.77
CA ASP A 93 -9.21 -1.17 2.46
C ASP A 93 -8.49 -2.07 1.43
N HIS A 94 -7.92 -3.19 1.90
CA HIS A 94 -7.29 -4.24 1.07
C HIS A 94 -8.19 -5.45 0.84
N ARG A 95 -9.19 -5.67 1.68
CA ARG A 95 -9.97 -6.91 1.70
C ARG A 95 -11.49 -6.73 1.60
N GLY A 96 -11.96 -5.48 1.68
CA GLY A 96 -13.41 -5.19 1.77
C GLY A 96 -14.23 -5.63 0.57
N GLY A 97 -13.60 -5.83 -0.59
CA GLY A 97 -14.22 -6.34 -1.81
C GLY A 97 -14.19 -7.86 -1.98
N ASN A 98 -13.58 -8.63 -1.08
CA ASN A 98 -13.39 -10.09 -1.25
C ASN A 98 -14.66 -10.82 -1.65
N SER A 99 -15.78 -10.56 -0.96
CA SER A 99 -17.07 -11.24 -1.19
C SER A 99 -17.69 -10.95 -2.56
N VAL A 100 -17.29 -9.86 -3.19
CA VAL A 100 -17.78 -9.43 -4.50
C VAL A 100 -16.84 -9.91 -5.61
N VAL A 101 -15.53 -9.71 -5.41
CA VAL A 101 -14.52 -10.01 -6.43
C VAL A 101 -14.39 -11.52 -6.64
N GLY A 102 -14.42 -12.29 -5.56
CA GLY A 102 -14.33 -13.75 -5.64
C GLY A 102 -15.09 -14.44 -4.50
N PRO A 103 -16.42 -14.53 -4.58
CA PRO A 103 -17.24 -15.14 -3.51
C PRO A 103 -16.87 -16.59 -3.20
N ASP A 104 -16.38 -17.33 -4.20
CA ASP A 104 -15.95 -18.72 -4.08
C ASP A 104 -14.41 -18.88 -4.18
N ALA A 105 -13.66 -17.78 -4.11
CA ALA A 105 -12.21 -17.82 -4.24
C ALA A 105 -11.54 -18.40 -2.99
N VAL A 106 -10.43 -19.08 -3.19
CA VAL A 106 -9.49 -19.41 -2.11
C VAL A 106 -8.79 -18.11 -1.69
N ILE A 107 -8.93 -17.73 -0.42
CA ILE A 107 -8.25 -16.55 0.11
C ILE A 107 -6.93 -16.99 0.76
N ILE A 108 -5.84 -16.37 0.32
CA ILE A 108 -4.48 -16.63 0.77
C ILE A 108 -4.03 -15.47 1.66
N SER A 109 -3.56 -15.76 2.87
CA SER A 109 -3.07 -14.75 3.81
C SER A 109 -2.09 -15.37 4.81
N THR A 110 -1.52 -14.55 5.69
CA THR A 110 -0.79 -15.06 6.87
C THR A 110 -1.75 -15.47 7.99
N GLU A 111 -1.26 -16.27 8.93
CA GLU A 111 -2.01 -16.63 10.14
C GLU A 111 -2.46 -15.41 10.93
N PHE A 112 -1.58 -14.41 11.06
CA PHE A 112 -1.91 -13.15 11.73
C PHE A 112 -3.05 -12.41 11.02
N THR A 113 -2.93 -12.21 9.71
CA THR A 113 -3.96 -11.56 8.89
C THR A 113 -5.29 -12.30 9.01
N ARG A 114 -5.28 -13.63 8.91
CA ARG A 114 -6.46 -14.47 9.10
C ARG A 114 -7.13 -14.26 10.47
N ALA A 115 -6.33 -14.26 11.55
CA ALA A 115 -6.85 -14.08 12.90
C ALA A 115 -7.53 -12.71 13.08
N GLN A 116 -6.94 -11.64 12.53
CA GLN A 116 -7.52 -10.30 12.55
C GLN A 116 -8.81 -10.22 11.72
N MET A 117 -8.82 -10.83 10.54
CA MET A 117 -10.01 -10.85 9.68
C MET A 117 -11.15 -11.66 10.32
N ALA A 118 -10.87 -12.82 10.88
CA ALA A 118 -11.88 -13.66 11.53
C ALA A 118 -12.55 -12.97 12.74
N SER A 119 -11.83 -12.09 13.44
CA SER A 119 -12.39 -11.31 14.55
C SER A 119 -13.32 -10.19 14.11
N SER A 120 -13.11 -9.63 12.90
CA SER A 120 -13.83 -8.46 12.38
C SER A 120 -14.88 -8.79 11.32
N ALA A 121 -14.73 -9.92 10.62
CA ALA A 121 -15.62 -10.37 9.54
C ALA A 121 -15.58 -11.91 9.41
N PRO A 122 -16.24 -12.65 10.31
CA PRO A 122 -16.15 -14.12 10.39
C PRO A 122 -16.67 -14.86 9.15
N ASP A 123 -17.49 -14.21 8.31
CA ASP A 123 -18.04 -14.81 7.10
C ASP A 123 -17.02 -14.95 5.95
N TYR A 124 -15.86 -14.34 6.08
CA TYR A 124 -14.75 -14.50 5.13
C TYR A 124 -13.88 -15.70 5.54
N ALA A 125 -14.30 -16.89 5.17
CA ALA A 125 -13.53 -18.10 5.41
C ALA A 125 -12.21 -18.07 4.64
N LEU A 126 -11.12 -17.89 5.36
CA LEU A 126 -9.77 -17.92 4.81
C LEU A 126 -9.32 -19.37 4.69
N ASN A 127 -8.97 -19.80 3.50
CA ASN A 127 -8.74 -21.21 3.19
C ASN A 127 -7.26 -21.60 3.18
N GLU A 128 -6.33 -20.62 2.99
CA GLU A 128 -4.90 -20.89 2.90
C GLU A 128 -4.08 -19.97 3.80
N ILE A 129 -3.11 -20.54 4.51
CA ILE A 129 -2.22 -19.83 5.42
C ILE A 129 -0.79 -19.97 4.92
N ILE A 130 -0.10 -18.85 4.77
CA ILE A 130 1.31 -18.81 4.40
C ILE A 130 2.18 -18.86 5.63
N GLY A 131 3.08 -19.83 5.67
CA GLY A 131 4.16 -19.91 6.64
C GLY A 131 5.36 -19.03 6.25
N SER A 132 6.38 -19.04 7.11
CA SER A 132 7.60 -18.22 6.96
C SER A 132 8.44 -18.50 5.70
N LYS A 133 8.17 -19.60 4.97
CA LYS A 133 8.91 -19.96 3.74
C LYS A 133 8.29 -19.39 2.46
N GLY A 134 7.13 -18.73 2.55
CA GLY A 134 6.37 -18.32 1.38
C GLY A 134 5.64 -19.47 0.68
N LEU A 135 5.02 -19.17 -0.46
CA LEU A 135 4.25 -20.09 -1.29
C LEU A 135 4.42 -19.72 -2.76
N SER A 136 4.62 -20.70 -3.64
CA SER A 136 4.41 -20.53 -5.08
C SER A 136 3.04 -21.09 -5.45
N VAL A 137 2.24 -20.25 -6.13
CA VAL A 137 0.97 -20.64 -6.75
C VAL A 137 1.15 -20.63 -8.25
N TYR A 138 0.69 -21.68 -8.91
CA TYR A 138 0.69 -21.76 -10.37
C TYR A 138 -0.72 -21.49 -10.90
N VAL A 139 -0.85 -20.39 -11.63
CA VAL A 139 -2.10 -19.97 -12.29
C VAL A 139 -1.98 -20.37 -13.76
N GLY A 140 -2.37 -21.59 -14.08
CA GLY A 140 -1.99 -22.24 -15.33
C GLY A 140 -0.49 -22.54 -15.37
N ALA A 141 0.22 -22.04 -16.37
CA ALA A 141 1.68 -22.16 -16.47
C ALA A 141 2.44 -21.04 -15.76
N LEU A 142 1.76 -19.98 -15.31
CA LEU A 142 2.36 -18.78 -14.75
C LEU A 142 2.64 -18.97 -13.26
N GLU A 143 3.88 -18.71 -12.83
CA GLU A 143 4.29 -18.79 -11.42
C GLU A 143 4.00 -17.46 -10.71
N VAL A 144 3.36 -17.53 -9.53
CA VAL A 144 3.19 -16.41 -8.61
C VAL A 144 3.87 -16.76 -7.29
N ARG A 145 4.84 -15.98 -6.88
CA ARG A 145 5.57 -16.17 -5.62
C ARG A 145 5.06 -15.24 -4.55
N ILE A 146 4.58 -15.81 -3.47
CA ILE A 146 4.01 -15.08 -2.34
C ILE A 146 4.96 -15.21 -1.17
N TYR A 147 5.45 -14.08 -0.63
CA TYR A 147 6.42 -14.06 0.46
C TYR A 147 5.84 -13.40 1.71
N TYR A 148 6.19 -13.97 2.86
CA TYR A 148 6.06 -13.29 4.14
C TYR A 148 7.41 -12.65 4.50
N PRO A 149 7.57 -11.33 4.36
CA PRO A 149 8.85 -10.67 4.62
C PRO A 149 9.13 -10.46 6.11
N GLY A 150 8.25 -10.94 7.00
CA GLY A 150 8.23 -10.65 8.42
C GLY A 150 7.40 -9.42 8.73
N PRO A 151 7.23 -9.08 10.05
CA PRO A 151 6.49 -7.89 10.47
C PRO A 151 7.06 -6.62 9.85
N ALA A 152 6.25 -5.81 9.20
CA ALA A 152 6.69 -4.56 8.57
C ALA A 152 5.67 -3.44 8.75
N HIS A 153 4.69 -3.26 7.84
CA HIS A 153 3.56 -2.35 8.01
C HIS A 153 2.59 -2.89 9.07
N THR A 154 2.35 -4.20 9.03
CA THR A 154 1.64 -4.96 10.08
C THR A 154 2.50 -6.14 10.54
N LEU A 155 1.92 -7.01 11.39
CA LEU A 155 2.58 -8.27 11.76
C LEU A 155 2.33 -9.39 10.75
N GLY A 156 1.53 -9.16 9.71
CA GLY A 156 1.09 -10.21 8.79
C GLY A 156 1.15 -9.84 7.30
N ASP A 157 2.09 -8.97 6.91
CA ASP A 157 2.20 -8.51 5.53
C ASP A 157 2.68 -9.61 4.58
N LEU A 158 2.10 -9.63 3.38
CA LEU A 158 2.56 -10.42 2.25
C LEU A 158 2.99 -9.51 1.10
N VAL A 159 3.97 -9.96 0.34
CA VAL A 159 4.30 -9.41 -0.98
C VAL A 159 4.11 -10.50 -2.03
N VAL A 160 3.65 -10.10 -3.21
CA VAL A 160 3.37 -11.00 -4.32
C VAL A 160 4.26 -10.63 -5.50
N TYR A 161 5.15 -11.52 -5.88
CA TYR A 161 6.07 -11.35 -6.98
C TYR A 161 5.67 -12.22 -8.18
N PHE A 162 5.69 -11.62 -9.35
CA PHE A 162 5.38 -12.23 -10.64
C PHE A 162 6.70 -12.32 -11.44
N PRO A 163 7.36 -13.50 -11.42
CA PRO A 163 8.71 -13.65 -11.96
C PRO A 163 8.80 -13.34 -13.45
N ASP A 164 7.84 -13.82 -14.24
CA ASP A 164 7.86 -13.70 -15.69
C ASP A 164 7.66 -12.25 -16.17
N GLU A 165 6.98 -11.44 -15.35
CA GLU A 165 6.70 -10.02 -15.63
C GLU A 165 7.63 -9.05 -14.88
N HIS A 166 8.56 -9.57 -14.07
CA HIS A 166 9.43 -8.77 -13.21
C HIS A 166 8.64 -7.72 -12.38
N ALA A 167 7.44 -8.10 -11.93
CA ALA A 167 6.50 -7.23 -11.24
C ALA A 167 6.28 -7.68 -9.79
N ILE A 168 6.02 -6.72 -8.90
CA ILE A 168 5.73 -6.98 -7.49
C ILE A 168 4.53 -6.16 -7.02
N ALA A 169 3.59 -6.80 -6.30
CA ALA A 169 2.56 -6.13 -5.53
C ALA A 169 2.96 -6.12 -4.05
N THR A 170 3.05 -4.94 -3.46
CA THR A 170 3.69 -4.74 -2.16
C THR A 170 2.70 -4.59 -1.00
N GLY A 171 1.41 -4.39 -1.29
CA GLY A 171 0.52 -3.83 -0.29
C GLY A 171 1.13 -2.56 0.32
N ASP A 172 0.82 -2.29 1.57
CA ASP A 172 1.26 -1.08 2.25
C ASP A 172 2.70 -1.11 2.77
N LEU A 173 3.48 -2.12 2.35
CA LEU A 173 4.93 -2.02 2.51
C LEU A 173 5.52 -0.89 1.67
N PHE A 174 4.78 -0.41 0.67
CA PHE A 174 5.18 0.73 -0.12
C PHE A 174 3.95 1.51 -0.64
N LEU A 175 3.98 2.82 -0.49
CA LEU A 175 3.06 3.79 -1.09
C LEU A 175 3.84 4.78 -1.95
N THR A 176 3.36 5.05 -3.15
CA THR A 176 4.03 6.00 -4.06
C THR A 176 3.94 7.42 -3.52
N ASN A 177 5.10 8.05 -3.30
CA ASN A 177 5.23 9.43 -2.79
C ASN A 177 4.45 9.72 -1.50
N SER A 178 4.23 8.71 -0.66
CA SER A 178 3.53 8.82 0.62
C SER A 178 4.16 7.88 1.65
N CYS A 179 3.63 7.88 2.86
CA CYS A 179 4.05 6.96 3.90
C CYS A 179 2.83 6.34 4.59
N PRO A 180 2.76 5.00 4.68
CA PRO A 180 1.72 4.32 5.42
C PRO A 180 1.87 4.53 6.93
N ALA A 181 0.78 4.32 7.68
CA ALA A 181 0.81 4.33 9.15
C ALA A 181 1.73 3.23 9.70
N MET A 182 2.39 3.49 10.83
CA MET A 182 3.39 2.60 11.43
C MET A 182 2.97 2.04 12.79
N ASP A 183 1.74 2.27 13.21
CA ASP A 183 1.29 1.91 14.57
C ASP A 183 1.37 0.41 14.85
N ASP A 184 1.07 -0.42 13.85
CA ASP A 184 1.08 -1.87 13.92
C ASP A 184 2.38 -2.51 13.41
N GLY A 185 3.34 -1.67 12.97
CA GLY A 185 4.50 -2.09 12.22
C GLY A 185 5.75 -2.41 13.04
N ASP A 186 6.79 -2.88 12.34
CA ASP A 186 8.16 -2.99 12.82
C ASP A 186 9.13 -2.32 11.85
N MET A 187 9.59 -1.11 12.19
CA MET A 187 10.44 -0.27 11.33
C MET A 187 11.73 -0.96 10.88
N GLU A 188 12.41 -1.67 11.76
CA GLU A 188 13.70 -2.29 11.45
C GLU A 188 13.53 -3.41 10.42
N ASN A 189 12.53 -4.27 10.63
CA ASN A 189 12.26 -5.34 9.68
C ASN A 189 11.63 -4.81 8.39
N TRP A 190 10.88 -3.70 8.45
CA TRP A 190 10.29 -3.07 7.26
C TRP A 190 11.36 -2.64 6.25
N ILE A 191 12.40 -1.96 6.72
CA ILE A 191 13.55 -1.59 5.88
C ILE A 191 14.20 -2.84 5.29
N ALA A 192 14.43 -3.88 6.12
CA ALA A 192 15.01 -5.14 5.66
C ALA A 192 14.10 -5.89 4.65
N ALA A 193 12.77 -5.77 4.81
CA ALA A 193 11.81 -6.33 3.85
C ALA A 193 11.95 -5.67 2.48
N ILE A 194 12.03 -4.32 2.45
CA ILE A 194 12.21 -3.59 1.20
C ILE A 194 13.59 -3.88 0.60
N ASP A 195 14.65 -3.99 1.39
CA ASP A 195 15.98 -4.37 0.90
C ASP A 195 15.94 -5.70 0.11
N ARG A 196 15.21 -6.72 0.63
CA ARG A 196 15.01 -7.99 -0.08
C ARG A 196 14.18 -7.85 -1.36
N MET A 197 13.17 -6.99 -1.38
CA MET A 197 12.42 -6.71 -2.61
C MET A 197 13.30 -6.06 -3.68
N LEU A 198 14.19 -5.16 -3.29
CA LEU A 198 15.11 -4.47 -4.19
C LEU A 198 16.19 -5.40 -4.81
N GLU A 199 16.43 -6.57 -4.24
CA GLU A 199 17.29 -7.60 -4.84
C GLU A 199 16.64 -8.27 -6.07
N LEU A 200 15.29 -8.19 -6.19
CA LEU A 200 14.57 -8.75 -7.33
C LEU A 200 14.78 -7.91 -8.61
N PRO A 201 14.72 -8.53 -9.79
CA PRO A 201 14.76 -7.82 -11.07
C PRO A 201 13.37 -7.18 -11.33
N LEU A 202 13.11 -6.00 -10.74
CA LEU A 202 11.81 -5.34 -10.82
C LEU A 202 11.77 -4.34 -11.99
N GLU A 203 10.74 -4.47 -12.85
CA GLU A 203 10.33 -3.49 -13.86
C GLU A 203 9.10 -2.72 -13.42
N HIS A 204 8.18 -3.39 -12.70
CA HIS A 204 6.94 -2.81 -12.21
C HIS A 204 6.78 -3.03 -10.71
N VAL A 205 6.40 -1.96 -9.99
CA VAL A 205 6.05 -2.02 -8.56
C VAL A 205 4.64 -1.50 -8.39
N VAL A 206 3.71 -2.38 -7.97
CA VAL A 206 2.33 -2.00 -7.65
C VAL A 206 2.27 -1.71 -6.16
N PRO A 207 2.13 -0.44 -5.74
CA PRO A 207 2.03 -0.04 -4.34
C PRO A 207 0.65 -0.36 -3.77
N GLY A 208 0.50 -0.35 -2.46
CA GLY A 208 -0.81 -0.47 -1.82
C GLY A 208 -1.75 0.67 -2.22
N HIS A 209 -1.24 1.89 -2.33
CA HIS A 209 -2.02 3.06 -2.74
C HIS A 209 -1.26 3.92 -3.74
N PHE A 210 -2.01 4.73 -4.50
CA PHE A 210 -1.55 5.74 -5.44
C PHE A 210 -0.97 5.14 -6.73
N GLU A 211 -0.16 5.88 -7.45
CA GLU A 211 0.24 5.56 -8.82
C GLU A 211 1.18 4.34 -8.89
N LEU A 212 1.13 3.65 -10.01
CA LEU A 212 2.10 2.61 -10.37
C LEU A 212 3.52 3.19 -10.27
N ALA A 213 4.45 2.40 -9.74
CA ALA A 213 5.78 2.87 -9.38
C ALA A 213 6.91 2.06 -10.04
N THR A 214 8.11 2.60 -9.90
CA THR A 214 9.36 1.99 -10.35
C THR A 214 10.19 1.49 -9.16
N LYS A 215 11.21 0.69 -9.46
CA LYS A 215 12.19 0.23 -8.47
C LYS A 215 12.92 1.40 -7.78
N GLU A 216 13.19 2.49 -8.51
CA GLU A 216 13.84 3.70 -7.96
C GLU A 216 12.95 4.41 -6.95
N GLN A 217 11.64 4.42 -7.17
CA GLN A 217 10.69 5.00 -6.21
C GLN A 217 10.59 4.14 -4.95
N LEU A 218 10.61 2.81 -5.08
CA LEU A 218 10.71 1.89 -3.94
C LEU A 218 12.02 2.10 -3.17
N GLN A 219 13.14 2.26 -3.86
CA GLN A 219 14.44 2.58 -3.23
C GLN A 219 14.40 3.92 -2.49
N ARG A 220 13.74 4.93 -3.07
CA ARG A 220 13.57 6.23 -2.44
C ARG A 220 12.74 6.15 -1.17
N PHE A 221 11.66 5.37 -1.19
CA PHE A 221 10.83 5.13 -0.01
C PHE A 221 11.63 4.39 1.09
N ARG A 222 12.40 3.38 0.73
CA ARG A 222 13.33 2.70 1.65
C ARG A 222 14.29 3.68 2.32
N ASN A 223 14.84 4.63 1.55
CA ASN A 223 15.74 5.66 2.07
C ASN A 223 15.02 6.62 3.04
N TYR A 224 13.76 6.98 2.74
CA TYR A 224 12.89 7.72 3.66
C TYR A 224 12.74 7.02 5.01
N LEU A 225 12.41 5.72 5.01
CA LEU A 225 12.29 4.94 6.25
C LEU A 225 13.61 4.88 7.03
N ALA A 226 14.73 4.70 6.34
CA ALA A 226 16.06 4.68 6.96
C ALA A 226 16.42 6.04 7.59
N GLU A 227 16.14 7.14 6.90
CA GLU A 227 16.39 8.48 7.42
C GLU A 227 15.53 8.78 8.64
N LEU A 228 14.23 8.43 8.58
CA LEU A 228 13.30 8.55 9.71
C LEU A 228 13.81 7.77 10.92
N ARG A 229 14.16 6.49 10.72
CA ARG A 229 14.74 5.62 11.75
C ARG A 229 15.98 6.22 12.38
N ASP A 230 16.93 6.65 11.56
CA ASP A 230 18.23 7.08 12.00
C ASP A 230 18.18 8.41 12.78
N GLN A 231 17.36 9.36 12.33
CA GLN A 231 17.15 10.61 13.04
C GLN A 231 16.49 10.37 14.41
N ILE A 232 15.39 9.63 14.45
CA ILE A 232 14.66 9.35 15.68
C ILE A 232 15.55 8.53 16.63
N GLY A 233 16.24 7.51 16.12
CA GLY A 233 17.13 6.68 16.91
C GLY A 233 18.27 7.46 17.54
N ARG A 234 18.87 8.42 16.84
CA ARG A 234 19.89 9.33 17.41
C ARG A 234 19.30 10.18 18.53
N MET A 235 18.19 10.86 18.28
CA MET A 235 17.53 11.73 19.25
C MET A 235 17.05 10.98 20.50
N HIS A 236 16.49 9.78 20.33
CA HIS A 236 16.09 8.89 21.43
C HIS A 236 17.27 8.49 22.31
N ARG A 237 18.41 8.11 21.73
CA ARG A 237 19.64 7.78 22.50
C ARG A 237 20.17 8.96 23.30
N HIS A 238 19.95 10.19 22.83
CA HIS A 238 20.28 11.42 23.56
C HIS A 238 19.20 11.85 24.56
N GLY A 239 18.16 11.04 24.77
CA GLY A 239 17.13 11.27 25.79
C GLY A 239 16.15 12.39 25.47
N LEU A 240 16.01 12.78 24.18
CA LEU A 240 15.01 13.77 23.80
C LEU A 240 13.61 13.19 23.94
N SER A 241 12.64 14.02 24.38
CA SER A 241 11.24 13.58 24.44
C SER A 241 10.62 13.41 23.06
N PRO A 242 9.53 12.61 22.91
CA PRO A 242 8.82 12.45 21.64
C PRO A 242 8.44 13.77 20.97
N GLU A 243 7.95 14.75 21.75
CA GLU A 243 7.54 16.07 21.26
C GLU A 243 8.75 16.85 20.73
N ARG A 244 9.91 16.70 21.36
CA ARG A 244 11.14 17.34 20.92
C ARG A 244 11.67 16.69 19.65
N VAL A 245 11.58 15.36 19.54
CA VAL A 245 11.93 14.60 18.34
C VAL A 245 11.07 15.07 17.16
N GLN A 246 9.75 15.14 17.30
CA GLN A 246 8.85 15.60 16.23
C GLN A 246 9.17 17.02 15.74
N LYS A 247 9.65 17.90 16.64
CA LYS A 247 10.03 19.29 16.26
C LYS A 247 11.37 19.39 15.54
N LEU A 248 12.27 18.47 15.78
CA LEU A 248 13.65 18.49 15.26
C LEU A 248 13.85 17.57 14.05
N LEU A 249 12.87 16.73 13.77
CA LEU A 249 12.92 15.79 12.65
C LEU A 249 12.92 16.58 11.32
N ASP A 250 13.94 16.34 10.50
CA ASP A 250 14.09 16.96 9.18
C ASP A 250 13.98 15.90 8.08
N LEU A 251 12.89 15.92 7.36
CA LEU A 251 12.64 15.11 6.17
C LEU A 251 12.39 15.98 4.94
N SER A 252 13.01 17.14 4.89
CA SER A 252 12.87 18.11 3.77
C SER A 252 13.24 17.53 2.40
N ALA A 253 14.10 16.48 2.36
CA ALA A 253 14.40 15.72 1.15
C ALA A 253 13.19 14.96 0.56
N TYR A 254 12.13 14.77 1.35
CA TYR A 254 10.90 14.06 0.99
C TYR A 254 9.66 14.97 1.01
N LYS A 255 9.86 16.28 0.83
CA LYS A 255 8.77 17.28 0.88
C LYS A 255 7.66 17.04 -0.15
N ASP A 256 7.96 16.36 -1.25
CA ASP A 256 7.01 15.95 -2.27
C ASP A 256 6.10 14.79 -1.83
N PHE A 257 6.43 14.06 -0.75
CA PHE A 257 5.51 13.12 -0.10
C PHE A 257 4.30 13.83 0.52
N ARG A 258 4.34 15.17 0.66
CA ARG A 258 3.25 16.01 1.15
C ARG A 258 2.13 16.27 0.15
N GLN A 259 2.22 15.73 -1.05
CA GLN A 259 1.15 15.88 -2.05
C GLN A 259 -0.19 15.29 -1.58
N TYR A 260 -0.16 14.35 -0.61
CA TYR A 260 -1.34 13.74 -0.03
C TYR A 260 -1.78 14.45 1.26
N PRO A 261 -3.10 14.76 1.44
CA PRO A 261 -3.59 15.57 2.55
C PRO A 261 -3.24 15.06 3.95
N GLN A 262 -3.04 13.76 4.11
CA GLN A 262 -2.76 13.11 5.39
C GLN A 262 -1.27 13.02 5.74
N TYR A 263 -0.38 13.47 4.86
CA TYR A 263 1.07 13.30 5.05
C TYR A 263 1.57 13.83 6.40
N GLU A 264 1.21 15.08 6.77
CA GLU A 264 1.76 15.69 7.99
C GLU A 264 1.27 15.00 9.27
N ALA A 265 0.01 14.55 9.29
CA ALA A 265 -0.52 13.79 10.40
C ALA A 265 0.18 12.43 10.51
N THR A 266 0.20 11.66 9.44
CA THR A 266 0.87 10.35 9.36
C THR A 266 2.36 10.43 9.71
N PHE A 267 3.04 11.48 9.28
CA PHE A 267 4.44 11.72 9.58
C PHE A 267 4.72 11.89 11.08
N LYS A 268 3.92 12.69 11.79
CA LYS A 268 4.05 12.88 13.24
C LYS A 268 3.69 11.60 14.00
N ASP A 269 2.67 10.91 13.55
CA ASP A 269 2.21 9.66 14.15
C ASP A 269 3.27 8.57 13.97
N ASN A 270 3.88 8.44 12.79
CA ASN A 270 4.96 7.51 12.52
C ASN A 270 6.20 7.80 13.39
N ALA A 271 6.54 9.07 13.60
CA ALA A 271 7.63 9.43 14.49
C ALA A 271 7.34 9.00 15.93
N ALA A 272 6.11 9.20 16.40
CA ALA A 272 5.69 8.76 17.75
C ALA A 272 5.64 7.23 17.85
N ALA A 273 5.11 6.55 16.84
CA ALA A 273 5.03 5.08 16.80
C ALA A 273 6.41 4.45 16.87
N TYR A 274 7.36 4.92 16.06
CA TYR A 274 8.74 4.38 16.11
C TYR A 274 9.45 4.72 17.42
N TYR A 275 9.27 5.92 17.97
CA TYR A 275 9.82 6.26 19.28
C TYR A 275 9.34 5.27 20.37
N LYS A 276 8.04 4.96 20.37
CA LYS A 276 7.45 3.96 21.27
C LYS A 276 8.04 2.55 21.09
N GLN A 277 8.35 2.15 19.84
CA GLN A 277 9.03 0.88 19.57
C GLN A 277 10.43 0.85 20.18
N LEU A 278 11.18 1.96 20.11
CA LEU A 278 12.52 2.07 20.74
C LEU A 278 12.44 1.95 22.25
N ASP A 279 11.49 2.62 22.91
CA ASP A 279 11.25 2.51 24.35
C ASP A 279 10.96 1.07 24.78
N LYS A 280 10.08 0.39 24.02
CA LYS A 280 9.74 -1.02 24.29
C LYS A 280 10.97 -1.92 24.19
N ARG A 281 11.79 -1.76 23.14
CA ARG A 281 13.03 -2.51 22.93
C ARG A 281 14.05 -2.23 24.05
N GLN A 282 14.18 -0.98 24.48
CA GLN A 282 15.08 -0.62 25.59
C GLN A 282 14.67 -1.26 26.92
N LYS A 283 13.37 -1.30 27.22
CA LYS A 283 12.84 -1.97 28.43
C LYS A 283 13.06 -3.48 28.39
N MET A 284 12.92 -4.13 27.23
CA MET A 284 13.18 -5.58 27.09
C MET A 284 14.67 -5.94 27.28
N ARG A 285 15.61 -5.08 26.87
CA ARG A 285 17.05 -5.29 27.02
C ARG A 285 17.53 -5.12 28.47
N LYS A 286 16.76 -4.46 29.34
CA LYS A 286 17.08 -4.22 30.76
C LYS A 286 16.52 -5.30 31.69
N ARG A 287 15.69 -6.21 31.16
CA ARG A 287 15.20 -7.42 31.85
C ARG A 287 16.06 -8.64 31.55
#